data_89be47f8a43d9e437e50a8fa01e356c1
#
_entry.id   89be47f8a43d9e437e50a8fa01e356c1
#
_cell.length_a   1.000
_cell.length_b   1.000
_cell.length_c   1.000
_cell.angle_alpha   90.00
_cell.angle_beta   90.00
_cell.angle_gamma   90.00
#
_symmetry.space_group_name_H-M   'P 1'
#
loop_
_entity.id
_entity.type
_entity.pdbx_description
1 polymer ?
#
loop_
_entity_poly.entity_id
_entity_poly.type
_entity_poly.pdbx_seq_one_letter_code
_entity_poly.pdbx_strand_id
1 'polypeptide(L)'
;RKKKILKNGFSIPINSSIILAPTHRSRWDGLILTMAMGRRVTKKDCRFMVTKSEMKGIQGWFLKRLGCFSINQLSPSLSALRYAIDLIEKGEQLVVFPEGKINRYGKKLVLKEGLYRLAKLATKKTTSINIIPIGIAYSKIPPNFRGEFCLSFGKPIPINDYSNFTIKDFNKFLNEKMTQEEEKALKNVGR
;
A
#
# COMPACT_ATOMS: atom_id res chain seq x y z
N ARG A 1 5.86 1.18 21.13
CA ARG A 1 5.79 -0.04 20.28
C ARG A 1 7.19 -0.45 19.87
N LYS A 2 7.54 -1.73 20.03
CA LYS A 2 8.74 -2.26 19.37
C LYS A 2 8.47 -2.34 17.88
N LYS A 3 9.39 -1.78 17.10
CA LYS A 3 9.30 -1.64 15.65
C LYS A 3 10.27 -2.60 15.00
N LYS A 4 9.77 -3.48 14.13
CA LYS A 4 10.61 -4.31 13.26
C LYS A 4 10.31 -3.98 11.80
N ILE A 5 11.34 -3.70 11.02
CA ILE A 5 11.23 -3.45 9.57
C ILE A 5 12.19 -4.39 8.87
N LEU A 6 11.64 -5.29 8.07
CA LEU A 6 12.38 -6.27 7.28
C LEU A 6 12.47 -5.74 5.84
N LYS A 7 13.66 -5.47 5.40
CA LYS A 7 13.92 -4.98 4.03
C LYS A 7 14.46 -6.08 3.11
N ASN A 8 14.26 -7.31 3.31
CA ASN A 8 14.53 -8.52 2.51
C ASN A 8 15.14 -8.28 1.11
N GLY A 9 16.22 -7.53 1.01
CA GLY A 9 16.81 -7.09 -0.26
C GLY A 9 16.02 -5.97 -0.96
N PHE A 10 15.05 -5.36 -0.28
CA PHE A 10 14.33 -4.20 -0.79
C PHE A 10 15.26 -2.99 -0.87
N SER A 11 15.40 -2.46 -2.06
CA SER A 11 15.92 -1.13 -2.33
C SER A 11 14.87 -0.33 -3.08
N ILE A 12 14.78 0.96 -2.79
CA ILE A 12 13.89 1.83 -3.55
C ILE A 12 14.51 2.03 -4.94
N PRO A 13 13.84 1.64 -6.03
CA PRO A 13 14.38 1.83 -7.36
C PRO A 13 14.59 3.33 -7.63
N ILE A 14 15.79 3.68 -8.08
CA ILE A 14 16.14 5.07 -8.43
C ILE A 14 15.34 5.47 -9.68
N ASN A 15 14.82 6.71 -9.69
CA ASN A 15 14.07 7.28 -10.81
C ASN A 15 12.81 6.49 -11.24
N SER A 16 12.19 5.75 -10.33
CA SER A 16 10.93 5.08 -10.58
C SER A 16 9.80 5.61 -9.71
N SER A 17 8.60 5.51 -10.25
CA SER A 17 7.37 5.75 -9.50
C SER A 17 7.02 4.52 -8.67
N ILE A 18 6.56 4.74 -7.44
CA ILE A 18 6.33 3.65 -6.48
C ILE A 18 4.88 3.62 -6.04
N ILE A 19 4.29 2.44 -6.14
CA ILE A 19 3.00 2.14 -5.52
C ILE A 19 3.24 1.12 -4.40
N LEU A 20 2.97 1.52 -3.16
CA LEU A 20 3.04 0.64 -2.00
C LEU A 20 1.72 -0.13 -1.89
N ALA A 21 1.80 -1.46 -1.88
CA ALA A 21 0.66 -2.37 -1.77
C ALA A 21 0.71 -3.16 -0.45
N PRO A 22 0.34 -2.54 0.68
CA PRO A 22 0.36 -3.20 1.98
C PRO A 22 -0.89 -4.05 2.24
N THR A 23 -0.74 -5.09 3.06
CA THR A 23 -1.89 -5.73 3.72
C THR A 23 -2.55 -4.74 4.70
N HIS A 24 -3.87 -4.88 4.92
CA HIS A 24 -4.62 -3.92 5.75
C HIS A 24 -5.17 -4.57 7.01
N ARG A 25 -4.51 -4.35 8.14
CA ARG A 25 -4.80 -5.02 9.42
C ARG A 25 -5.37 -4.09 10.48
N SER A 26 -5.11 -2.78 10.36
CA SER A 26 -5.49 -1.82 11.38
C SER A 26 -5.56 -0.39 10.83
N ARG A 27 -6.29 0.49 11.51
CA ARG A 27 -6.24 1.94 11.25
C ARG A 27 -4.85 2.56 11.52
N TRP A 28 -3.96 1.85 12.24
CA TRP A 28 -2.59 2.27 12.47
C TRP A 28 -1.66 2.07 11.28
N ASP A 29 -2.07 1.26 10.29
CA ASP A 29 -1.21 0.88 9.16
C ASP A 29 -0.67 2.09 8.40
N GLY A 30 -1.50 3.10 8.16
CA GLY A 30 -1.06 4.33 7.50
C GLY A 30 0.04 5.07 8.25
N LEU A 31 -0.08 5.17 9.60
CA LEU A 31 0.92 5.84 10.43
C LEU A 31 2.24 5.08 10.44
N ILE A 32 2.21 3.74 10.61
CA ILE A 32 3.43 2.94 10.65
C ILE A 32 4.11 2.89 9.27
N LEU A 33 3.36 2.91 8.17
CA LEU A 33 3.90 3.04 6.82
C LEU A 33 4.57 4.41 6.61
N THR A 34 3.94 5.49 7.05
CA THR A 34 4.54 6.84 6.99
C THR A 34 5.83 6.92 7.81
N MET A 35 5.89 6.24 8.97
CA MET A 35 7.13 6.15 9.76
C MET A 35 8.24 5.36 9.05
N ALA A 36 7.88 4.36 8.24
CA ALA A 36 8.82 3.47 7.56
C ALA A 36 9.28 3.98 6.19
N MET A 37 8.39 4.67 5.46
CA MET A 37 8.56 5.04 4.07
C MET A 37 8.28 6.54 3.79
N GLY A 38 7.94 7.33 4.79
CA GLY A 38 7.63 8.74 4.60
C GLY A 38 8.88 9.61 4.40
N ARG A 39 8.67 10.91 4.28
CA ARG A 39 9.67 11.94 3.91
C ARG A 39 10.97 11.87 4.70
N ARG A 40 10.94 11.49 5.97
CA ARG A 40 12.14 11.36 6.81
C ARG A 40 13.08 10.24 6.33
N VAL A 41 12.53 9.20 5.70
CA VAL A 41 13.28 8.01 5.27
C VAL A 41 13.59 8.06 3.78
N THR A 42 12.61 8.40 2.95
CA THR A 42 12.71 8.29 1.48
C THR A 42 12.80 9.64 0.78
N LYS A 43 12.69 10.75 1.53
CA LYS A 43 12.56 12.13 1.02
C LYS A 43 11.29 12.39 0.20
N LYS A 44 10.38 11.41 0.14
CA LYS A 44 9.10 11.46 -0.56
C LYS A 44 7.93 11.30 0.42
N ASP A 45 6.78 11.89 0.12
CA ASP A 45 5.57 11.72 0.93
C ASP A 45 4.84 10.43 0.59
N CYS A 46 4.24 9.80 1.60
CA CYS A 46 3.25 8.76 1.39
C CYS A 46 1.89 9.42 1.13
N ARG A 47 1.28 9.10 -0.01
CA ARG A 47 -0.05 9.56 -0.40
C ARG A 47 -1.01 8.39 -0.34
N PHE A 48 -2.02 8.47 0.51
CA PHE A 48 -2.94 7.35 0.79
C PHE A 48 -4.25 7.52 0.05
N MET A 49 -4.62 6.50 -0.70
CA MET A 49 -5.94 6.40 -1.33
C MET A 49 -6.90 5.76 -0.34
N VAL A 50 -7.90 6.51 0.10
CA VAL A 50 -8.89 6.07 1.10
C VAL A 50 -10.32 6.21 0.57
N THR A 51 -11.27 5.47 1.15
CA THR A 51 -12.69 5.60 0.76
C THR A 51 -13.27 6.94 1.16
N LYS A 52 -14.20 7.46 0.36
CA LYS A 52 -14.87 8.75 0.63
C LYS A 52 -15.56 8.80 1.99
N SER A 53 -16.07 7.66 2.49
CA SER A 53 -16.70 7.56 3.81
C SER A 53 -15.75 7.85 4.97
N GLU A 54 -14.46 7.53 4.83
CA GLU A 54 -13.44 7.76 5.86
C GLU A 54 -13.01 9.25 5.96
N MET A 55 -13.29 10.04 4.92
CA MET A 55 -12.88 11.45 4.82
C MET A 55 -13.89 12.43 5.42
N LYS A 56 -14.72 11.98 6.36
CA LYS A 56 -15.76 12.82 7.01
C LYS A 56 -15.32 13.30 8.38
N GLY A 57 -15.85 14.47 8.80
CA GLY A 57 -15.66 15.05 10.12
C GLY A 57 -14.18 15.25 10.51
N ILE A 58 -13.90 15.19 11.81
CA ILE A 58 -12.56 15.37 12.40
C ILE A 58 -11.58 14.32 11.86
N GLN A 59 -12.02 13.07 11.67
CA GLN A 59 -11.20 12.02 11.07
C GLN A 59 -10.76 12.41 9.66
N GLY A 60 -11.65 12.91 8.83
CA GLY A 60 -11.32 13.36 7.47
C GLY A 60 -10.34 14.54 7.46
N TRP A 61 -10.48 15.47 8.37
CA TRP A 61 -9.53 16.57 8.55
C TRP A 61 -8.12 16.06 8.89
N PHE A 62 -8.01 15.10 9.81
CA PHE A 62 -6.75 14.48 10.17
C PHE A 62 -6.13 13.68 9.01
N LEU A 63 -6.94 12.87 8.32
CA LEU A 63 -6.49 12.09 7.17
C LEU A 63 -5.97 12.96 6.02
N LYS A 64 -6.62 14.10 5.75
CA LYS A 64 -6.11 15.07 4.74
C LYS A 64 -4.70 15.56 5.09
N ARG A 65 -4.42 15.85 6.36
CA ARG A 65 -3.09 16.27 6.83
C ARG A 65 -2.04 15.14 6.74
N LEU A 66 -2.47 13.89 6.79
CA LEU A 66 -1.59 12.73 6.55
C LEU A 66 -1.35 12.44 5.06
N GLY A 67 -1.82 13.29 4.14
CA GLY A 67 -1.66 13.09 2.71
C GLY A 67 -2.67 12.13 2.10
N CYS A 68 -3.79 11.86 2.80
CA CYS A 68 -4.88 11.05 2.28
C CYS A 68 -5.75 11.82 1.29
N PHE A 69 -6.21 11.16 0.24
CA PHE A 69 -7.24 11.65 -0.66
C PHE A 69 -8.33 10.61 -0.88
N SER A 70 -9.54 11.07 -1.19
CA SER A 70 -10.71 10.21 -1.28
C SER A 70 -10.92 9.60 -2.64
N ILE A 71 -11.35 8.34 -2.66
CA ILE A 71 -11.85 7.67 -3.86
C ILE A 71 -13.17 6.96 -3.56
N ASN A 72 -14.08 6.96 -4.52
CA ASN A 72 -15.23 6.05 -4.49
C ASN A 72 -14.78 4.71 -5.08
N GLN A 73 -14.72 3.67 -4.26
CA GLN A 73 -14.24 2.35 -4.68
C GLN A 73 -15.15 1.66 -5.70
N LEU A 74 -16.46 1.94 -5.68
CA LEU A 74 -17.43 1.33 -6.59
C LEU A 74 -17.44 2.03 -7.95
N SER A 75 -17.30 3.36 -7.95
CA SER A 75 -17.27 4.18 -9.15
C SER A 75 -16.24 5.30 -8.97
N PRO A 76 -14.97 5.03 -9.26
CA PRO A 76 -13.92 6.03 -9.15
C PRO A 76 -14.17 7.21 -10.08
N SER A 77 -14.17 8.44 -9.55
CA SER A 77 -14.27 9.62 -10.42
C SER A 77 -13.01 9.78 -11.27
N LEU A 78 -13.16 10.30 -12.47
CA LEU A 78 -12.02 10.59 -13.35
C LEU A 78 -11.02 11.55 -12.69
N SER A 79 -11.52 12.53 -11.91
CA SER A 79 -10.67 13.47 -11.19
C SER A 79 -9.79 12.78 -10.13
N ALA A 80 -10.33 11.82 -9.37
CA ALA A 80 -9.56 11.07 -8.38
C ALA A 80 -8.51 10.17 -9.04
N LEU A 81 -8.84 9.53 -10.17
CA LEU A 81 -7.90 8.73 -10.94
C LEU A 81 -6.78 9.59 -11.54
N ARG A 82 -7.12 10.72 -12.16
CA ARG A 82 -6.12 11.67 -12.67
C ARG A 82 -5.19 12.14 -11.57
N TYR A 83 -5.73 12.53 -10.41
CA TYR A 83 -4.91 12.95 -9.28
C TYR A 83 -3.95 11.85 -8.81
N ALA A 84 -4.40 10.59 -8.75
CA ALA A 84 -3.54 9.46 -8.40
C ALA A 84 -2.41 9.26 -9.44
N ILE A 85 -2.72 9.38 -10.73
CA ILE A 85 -1.74 9.28 -11.82
C ILE A 85 -0.74 10.44 -11.74
N ASP A 86 -1.19 11.66 -11.51
CA ASP A 86 -0.33 12.84 -11.36
C ASP A 86 0.64 12.71 -10.17
N LEU A 87 0.19 12.09 -9.07
CA LEU A 87 1.06 11.78 -7.94
C LEU A 87 2.16 10.77 -8.31
N ILE A 88 1.79 9.72 -9.05
CA ILE A 88 2.74 8.72 -9.56
C ILE A 88 3.75 9.38 -10.51
N GLU A 89 3.28 10.21 -11.44
CA GLU A 89 4.12 10.94 -12.40
C GLU A 89 5.12 11.88 -11.70
N LYS A 90 4.70 12.56 -10.62
CA LYS A 90 5.55 13.40 -9.78
C LYS A 90 6.55 12.61 -8.91
N GLY A 91 6.52 11.29 -8.97
CA GLY A 91 7.39 10.42 -8.19
C GLY A 91 7.06 10.35 -6.70
N GLU A 92 5.86 10.78 -6.29
CA GLU A 92 5.35 10.56 -4.92
C GLU A 92 5.07 9.07 -4.67
N GLN A 93 5.05 8.66 -3.41
CA GLN A 93 4.76 7.28 -3.04
C GLN A 93 3.26 7.10 -2.85
N LEU A 94 2.59 6.49 -3.82
CA LEU A 94 1.18 6.18 -3.68
C LEU A 94 0.99 4.92 -2.83
N VAL A 95 0.18 4.99 -1.79
CA VAL A 95 -0.20 3.84 -0.94
C VAL A 95 -1.63 3.44 -1.28
N VAL A 96 -1.78 2.22 -1.74
CA VAL A 96 -3.07 1.62 -2.05
C VAL A 96 -3.20 0.33 -1.26
N PHE A 97 -4.24 0.19 -0.44
CA PHE A 97 -4.58 -1.07 0.22
C PHE A 97 -5.42 -1.92 -0.73
N PRO A 98 -4.86 -2.96 -1.37
CA PRO A 98 -5.58 -3.69 -2.43
C PRO A 98 -6.81 -4.44 -1.93
N GLU A 99 -6.85 -4.79 -0.63
CA GLU A 99 -8.00 -5.42 0.02
C GLU A 99 -9.24 -4.51 0.04
N GLY A 100 -9.03 -3.19 0.01
CA GLY A 100 -10.09 -2.17 0.05
C GLY A 100 -10.83 -2.07 1.38
N LYS A 101 -10.49 -2.87 2.38
CA LYS A 101 -11.04 -2.87 3.74
C LYS A 101 -10.05 -3.47 4.74
N ILE A 102 -10.22 -3.13 6.01
CA ILE A 102 -9.41 -3.72 7.09
C ILE A 102 -9.79 -5.19 7.27
N ASN A 103 -8.79 -6.07 7.16
CA ASN A 103 -8.89 -7.51 7.41
C ASN A 103 -8.19 -7.87 8.72
N ARG A 104 -8.90 -7.70 9.84
CA ARG A 104 -8.33 -7.83 11.19
C ARG A 104 -7.89 -9.24 11.56
N TYR A 105 -8.55 -10.25 11.00
CA TYR A 105 -8.42 -11.65 11.47
C TYR A 105 -7.59 -12.52 10.54
N GLY A 106 -6.80 -11.92 9.63
CA GLY A 106 -5.95 -12.69 8.72
C GLY A 106 -6.71 -13.64 7.79
N LYS A 107 -7.99 -13.32 7.47
CA LYS A 107 -8.76 -14.07 6.47
C LYS A 107 -8.01 -14.01 5.14
N LYS A 108 -8.24 -15.02 4.30
CA LYS A 108 -7.67 -15.06 2.94
C LYS A 108 -7.73 -13.70 2.26
N LEU A 109 -6.59 -13.27 1.72
CA LEU A 109 -6.50 -12.01 1.01
C LEU A 109 -7.37 -12.06 -0.25
N VAL A 110 -8.23 -11.08 -0.40
CA VAL A 110 -9.01 -10.87 -1.62
C VAL A 110 -8.68 -9.48 -2.13
N LEU A 111 -7.99 -9.40 -3.25
CA LEU A 111 -7.55 -8.13 -3.83
C LEU A 111 -8.60 -7.61 -4.82
N LYS A 112 -8.82 -6.29 -4.78
CA LYS A 112 -9.64 -5.58 -5.76
C LYS A 112 -8.83 -5.25 -7.01
N GLU A 113 -9.49 -5.15 -8.14
CA GLU A 113 -8.86 -4.89 -9.44
C GLU A 113 -8.29 -3.47 -9.60
N GLY A 114 -8.69 -2.56 -8.72
CA GLY A 114 -8.41 -1.12 -8.86
C GLY A 114 -6.92 -0.78 -8.89
N LEU A 115 -6.08 -1.50 -8.14
CA LEU A 115 -4.64 -1.26 -8.11
C LEU A 115 -3.99 -1.52 -9.48
N TYR A 116 -4.26 -2.68 -10.08
CA TYR A 116 -3.68 -3.03 -11.37
C TYR A 116 -4.19 -2.14 -12.50
N ARG A 117 -5.49 -1.83 -12.51
CA ARG A 117 -6.09 -0.89 -13.46
C ARG A 117 -5.44 0.49 -13.38
N LEU A 118 -5.25 1.01 -12.16
CA LEU A 118 -4.58 2.29 -11.93
C LEU A 118 -3.12 2.25 -12.42
N ALA A 119 -2.36 1.23 -12.03
CA ALA A 119 -0.98 1.07 -12.45
C ALA A 119 -0.86 1.01 -13.99
N LYS A 120 -1.71 0.22 -14.66
CA LYS A 120 -1.76 0.16 -16.13
C LYS A 120 -2.11 1.50 -16.78
N LEU A 121 -3.03 2.27 -16.21
CA LEU A 121 -3.33 3.60 -16.71
C LEU A 121 -2.15 4.56 -16.56
N ALA A 122 -1.42 4.45 -15.45
CA ALA A 122 -0.29 5.31 -15.18
C ALA A 122 0.92 5.01 -16.08
N THR A 123 1.08 3.78 -16.63
CA THR A 123 2.16 3.47 -17.61
C THR A 123 2.05 4.27 -18.91
N LYS A 124 0.89 4.86 -19.20
CA LYS A 124 0.73 5.78 -20.33
C LYS A 124 1.42 7.14 -20.08
N LYS A 125 1.75 7.47 -18.84
CA LYS A 125 2.33 8.74 -18.42
C LYS A 125 3.78 8.60 -17.95
N THR A 126 4.13 7.45 -17.37
CA THR A 126 5.47 7.20 -16.84
C THR A 126 5.92 5.78 -17.20
N THR A 127 7.17 5.64 -17.58
CA THR A 127 7.73 4.40 -18.13
C THR A 127 8.18 3.41 -17.05
N SER A 128 8.39 3.87 -15.81
CA SER A 128 8.91 3.02 -14.74
C SER A 128 8.03 3.10 -13.50
N ILE A 129 7.11 2.15 -13.36
CA ILE A 129 6.26 1.99 -12.18
C ILE A 129 6.56 0.66 -11.52
N ASN A 130 6.85 0.72 -10.22
CA ASN A 130 7.07 -0.46 -9.39
C ASN A 130 5.99 -0.58 -8.32
N ILE A 131 5.37 -1.75 -8.20
CA ILE A 131 4.50 -2.10 -7.08
C ILE A 131 5.34 -2.83 -6.04
N ILE A 132 5.24 -2.38 -4.77
CA ILE A 132 5.97 -2.99 -3.66
C ILE A 132 4.97 -3.69 -2.75
N PRO A 133 4.94 -5.03 -2.71
CA PRO A 133 4.11 -5.77 -1.78
C PRO A 133 4.66 -5.62 -0.37
N ILE A 134 3.79 -5.35 0.61
CA ILE A 134 4.18 -5.15 2.01
C ILE A 134 3.28 -5.97 2.92
N GLY A 135 3.89 -6.81 3.72
CA GLY A 135 3.21 -7.52 4.81
C GLY A 135 3.21 -6.70 6.09
N ILE A 136 2.05 -6.55 6.72
CA ILE A 136 1.89 -5.87 8.01
C ILE A 136 1.39 -6.87 9.05
N ALA A 137 2.10 -6.99 10.16
CA ALA A 137 1.71 -7.82 11.28
C ALA A 137 1.81 -7.08 12.62
N TYR A 138 0.94 -7.46 13.53
CA TYR A 138 0.92 -6.99 14.92
C TYR A 138 0.99 -8.19 15.86
N SER A 139 1.65 -8.05 16.99
CA SER A 139 1.72 -9.10 18.02
C SER A 139 0.35 -9.44 18.62
N LYS A 140 -0.60 -8.51 18.60
CA LYS A 140 -2.00 -8.72 19.02
C LYS A 140 -2.97 -8.04 18.05
N ILE A 141 -4.17 -8.61 17.87
CA ILE A 141 -5.26 -8.03 17.09
C ILE A 141 -6.53 -8.01 17.99
N PRO A 142 -7.16 -6.84 18.19
CA PRO A 142 -6.73 -5.50 17.73
C PRO A 142 -5.38 -5.07 18.31
N PRO A 143 -4.61 -4.21 17.61
CA PRO A 143 -3.30 -3.80 18.10
C PRO A 143 -3.40 -2.99 19.38
N ASN A 144 -2.64 -3.36 20.40
CA ASN A 144 -2.52 -2.58 21.63
C ASN A 144 -1.69 -1.30 21.42
N PHE A 145 -1.92 -0.27 22.24
CA PHE A 145 -1.21 1.02 22.14
C PHE A 145 0.33 0.87 22.19
N ARG A 146 0.85 -0.04 23.01
CA ARG A 146 2.29 -0.35 23.15
C ARG A 146 2.71 -1.69 22.53
N GLY A 147 1.86 -2.31 21.72
CA GLY A 147 2.15 -3.60 21.10
C GLY A 147 3.28 -3.53 20.07
N GLU A 148 3.82 -4.68 19.71
CA GLU A 148 4.83 -4.80 18.65
C GLU A 148 4.17 -4.84 17.29
N PHE A 149 4.89 -4.37 16.28
CA PHE A 149 4.49 -4.54 14.88
C PHE A 149 5.71 -4.82 14.01
N CYS A 150 5.46 -5.50 12.90
CA CYS A 150 6.46 -5.75 11.87
C CYS A 150 5.93 -5.32 10.51
N LEU A 151 6.80 -4.71 9.72
CA LEU A 151 6.61 -4.48 8.29
C LEU A 151 7.64 -5.30 7.54
N SER A 152 7.20 -6.10 6.58
CA SER A 152 8.06 -6.83 5.66
C SER A 152 7.85 -6.31 4.24
N PHE A 153 8.94 -5.88 3.61
CA PHE A 153 8.94 -5.33 2.26
C PHE A 153 9.42 -6.38 1.28
N GLY A 154 8.60 -6.68 0.29
CA GLY A 154 8.97 -7.56 -0.82
C GLY A 154 9.76 -6.85 -1.90
N LYS A 155 10.22 -7.62 -2.88
CA LYS A 155 10.91 -7.07 -4.05
C LYS A 155 9.96 -6.20 -4.88
N PRO A 156 10.45 -5.09 -5.45
CA PRO A 156 9.67 -4.28 -6.39
C PRO A 156 9.22 -5.11 -7.59
N ILE A 157 7.98 -4.92 -8.02
CA ILE A 157 7.35 -5.58 -9.16
C ILE A 157 7.18 -4.52 -10.24
N PRO A 158 8.02 -4.53 -11.32
CA PRO A 158 7.87 -3.61 -12.44
C PRO A 158 6.59 -3.95 -13.21
N ILE A 159 5.69 -2.98 -13.37
CA ILE A 159 4.38 -3.23 -14.03
C ILE A 159 4.54 -3.60 -15.50
N ASN A 160 5.55 -3.07 -16.18
CA ASN A 160 5.76 -3.34 -17.60
C ASN A 160 6.06 -4.83 -17.87
N ASP A 161 6.72 -5.53 -16.95
CA ASP A 161 7.02 -6.96 -17.10
C ASP A 161 5.74 -7.82 -17.07
N TYR A 162 4.65 -7.26 -16.60
CA TYR A 162 3.35 -7.93 -16.45
C TYR A 162 2.27 -7.34 -17.36
N SER A 163 2.68 -6.65 -18.42
CA SER A 163 1.76 -5.99 -19.38
C SER A 163 0.76 -6.96 -20.02
N ASN A 164 1.16 -8.21 -20.23
CA ASN A 164 0.34 -9.27 -20.85
C ASN A 164 -0.52 -10.04 -19.84
N PHE A 165 -0.39 -9.76 -18.53
CA PHE A 165 -1.21 -10.43 -17.52
C PHE A 165 -2.64 -9.94 -17.60
N THR A 166 -3.59 -10.87 -17.39
CA THR A 166 -4.96 -10.48 -17.08
C THR A 166 -5.00 -9.87 -15.66
N ILE A 167 -6.06 -9.12 -15.37
CA ILE A 167 -6.27 -8.57 -14.01
C ILE A 167 -6.30 -9.67 -12.96
N LYS A 168 -6.90 -10.83 -13.30
CA LYS A 168 -6.99 -11.98 -12.38
C LYS A 168 -5.63 -12.59 -12.10
N ASP A 169 -4.81 -12.78 -13.13
CA ASP A 169 -3.47 -13.35 -13.01
C ASP A 169 -2.55 -12.44 -12.19
N PHE A 170 -2.59 -11.14 -12.48
CA PHE A 170 -1.81 -10.17 -11.71
C PHE A 170 -2.24 -10.10 -10.24
N ASN A 171 -3.56 -10.08 -9.98
CA ASN A 171 -4.05 -10.08 -8.61
C ASN A 171 -3.69 -11.37 -7.85
N LYS A 172 -3.71 -12.53 -8.52
CA LYS A 172 -3.25 -13.79 -7.94
C LYS A 172 -1.78 -13.71 -7.58
N PHE A 173 -0.94 -13.28 -8.51
CA PHE A 173 0.50 -13.10 -8.30
C PHE A 173 0.80 -12.11 -7.17
N LEU A 174 0.17 -10.92 -7.17
CA LEU A 174 0.36 -9.93 -6.12
C LEU A 174 -0.09 -10.44 -4.76
N ASN A 175 -1.21 -11.17 -4.71
CA ASN A 175 -1.72 -11.81 -3.49
C ASN A 175 -0.69 -12.77 -2.88
N GLU A 176 -0.08 -13.63 -3.70
CA GLU A 176 0.97 -14.56 -3.27
C GLU A 176 2.16 -13.78 -2.67
N LYS A 177 2.60 -12.72 -3.34
CA LYS A 177 3.71 -11.89 -2.84
C LYS A 177 3.37 -11.16 -1.54
N MET A 178 2.17 -10.60 -1.42
CA MET A 178 1.71 -9.94 -0.19
C MET A 178 1.57 -10.95 0.96
N THR A 179 1.05 -12.16 0.69
CA THR A 179 0.92 -13.23 1.69
C THR A 179 2.29 -13.66 2.21
N GLN A 180 3.27 -13.88 1.31
CA GLN A 180 4.63 -14.22 1.68
C GLN A 180 5.27 -13.17 2.61
N GLU A 181 5.06 -11.89 2.32
CA GLU A 181 5.60 -10.83 3.16
C GLU A 181 4.84 -10.73 4.50
N GLU A 182 3.53 -10.97 4.52
CA GLU A 182 2.77 -11.01 5.76
C GLU A 182 3.19 -12.16 6.67
N GLU A 183 3.44 -13.36 6.13
CA GLU A 183 3.95 -14.51 6.89
C GLU A 183 5.31 -14.21 7.52
N LYS A 184 6.22 -13.56 6.79
CA LYS A 184 7.50 -13.10 7.36
C LYS A 184 7.29 -12.10 8.49
N ALA A 185 6.36 -11.16 8.32
CA ALA A 185 6.04 -10.19 9.35
C ALA A 185 5.42 -10.84 10.58
N LEU A 186 4.52 -11.82 10.42
CA LEU A 186 3.89 -12.59 11.49
C LEU A 186 4.91 -13.36 12.32
N LYS A 187 5.80 -14.13 11.67
CA LYS A 187 6.90 -14.83 12.35
C LYS A 187 7.75 -13.88 13.22
N ASN A 188 7.97 -12.66 12.75
CA ASN A 188 8.78 -11.67 13.46
C ASN A 188 8.10 -11.00 14.65
N VAL A 189 6.79 -11.11 14.77
CA VAL A 189 6.02 -10.66 15.96
C VAL A 189 5.57 -11.82 16.86
N GLY A 190 6.06 -13.04 16.58
CA GLY A 190 5.78 -14.23 17.38
C GLY A 190 4.39 -14.83 17.10
N ARG A 191 3.94 -14.82 15.86
CA ARG A 191 2.65 -15.37 15.42
C ARG A 191 2.84 -16.27 14.20
#